data_3152a4d6da21ae8b2f0450314ef876d8
#
_entry.id   3152a4d6da21ae8b2f0450314ef876d8
#
_cell.length_a   1.000
_cell.length_b   1.000
_cell.length_c   1.000
_cell.angle_alpha   90.00
_cell.angle_beta   90.00
_cell.angle_gamma   90.00
#
_symmetry.space_group_name_H-M   'P 1'
#
loop_
_entity.id
_entity.type
_entity.pdbx_description
1 polymer ?
#
loop_
_entity_poly.entity_id
_entity_poly.type
_entity_poly.pdbx_seq_one_letter_code
_entity_poly.pdbx_strand_id
1 'polypeptide(L)'
;MRICFIMYPWKTVDPLYDSTLRVIHECIRRGHTVAIGTSSNLTIRGSITQAYVDVFVKQAKISNNFKVFYKTAKFKRCQLPLSGFDAIFMREDPPLNNIALNFLDSVKDDAFIINDINGLRVANNKLYTASFNDEQNSFIPVTHASKNREYLEKVLRECKHDKMILKPLNGHGGSGVIVVEKKAISSFRSLLDFYISGEKQDYVILQEYVEGAEQGDVRILMLNGVPIGAMKRIPAEGELRANVSTGGSVAKHTLTKEEKALCQFIGPKLVNDGLFFVGIDVINGKLIEV
;
A
#
# COMPACT_ATOMS: atom_id res chain seq x y z
N MET A 1 -13.18 6.19 22.28
CA MET A 1 -13.17 6.82 20.95
C MET A 1 -14.12 6.08 20.02
N ARG A 2 -14.69 6.79 19.06
CA ARG A 2 -15.45 6.23 17.92
C ARG A 2 -14.53 6.22 16.71
N ILE A 3 -14.26 5.04 16.17
CA ILE A 3 -13.27 4.85 15.09
C ILE A 3 -13.97 4.19 13.90
N CYS A 4 -13.78 4.75 12.69
CA CYS A 4 -14.31 4.21 11.46
C CYS A 4 -13.15 3.70 10.58
N PHE A 5 -13.33 2.53 9.97
CA PHE A 5 -12.43 2.00 8.96
C PHE A 5 -13.15 1.98 7.62
N ILE A 6 -12.68 2.78 6.66
CA ILE A 6 -13.07 2.67 5.26
C ILE A 6 -12.11 1.68 4.62
N MET A 7 -12.62 0.49 4.31
CA MET A 7 -11.81 -0.65 3.90
C MET A 7 -12.57 -1.52 2.87
N TYR A 8 -11.91 -2.52 2.34
CA TYR A 8 -12.56 -3.53 1.50
C TYR A 8 -13.64 -4.31 2.28
N PRO A 9 -14.58 -4.98 1.57
CA PRO A 9 -15.69 -5.67 2.22
C PRO A 9 -15.23 -6.69 3.26
N TRP A 10 -15.86 -6.69 4.45
CA TRP A 10 -15.51 -7.61 5.55
C TRP A 10 -15.34 -9.05 5.12
N LYS A 11 -16.22 -9.54 4.23
CA LYS A 11 -16.19 -10.92 3.73
C LYS A 11 -14.92 -11.31 2.94
N THR A 12 -14.13 -10.33 2.49
CA THR A 12 -12.87 -10.57 1.75
C THR A 12 -11.64 -10.54 2.64
N VAL A 13 -11.81 -10.26 3.94
CA VAL A 13 -10.71 -10.21 4.91
C VAL A 13 -10.11 -11.59 5.10
N ASP A 14 -8.78 -11.71 4.97
CA ASP A 14 -8.05 -12.90 5.40
C ASP A 14 -7.66 -12.77 6.88
N PRO A 15 -8.28 -13.55 7.79
CA PRO A 15 -8.01 -13.40 9.22
C PRO A 15 -6.61 -13.82 9.65
N LEU A 16 -5.82 -14.46 8.77
CA LEU A 16 -4.44 -14.83 9.09
C LEU A 16 -3.45 -13.71 8.84
N TYR A 17 -3.63 -12.98 7.74
CA TYR A 17 -2.60 -12.05 7.26
C TYR A 17 -3.02 -10.58 7.29
N ASP A 18 -4.31 -10.31 7.45
CA ASP A 18 -4.86 -8.97 7.39
C ASP A 18 -4.40 -8.09 8.57
N SER A 19 -3.70 -7.01 8.26
CA SER A 19 -3.22 -6.05 9.26
C SER A 19 -4.34 -5.14 9.78
N THR A 20 -5.34 -4.81 8.95
CA THR A 20 -6.48 -3.98 9.33
C THR A 20 -7.33 -4.69 10.38
N LEU A 21 -7.56 -6.00 10.20
CA LEU A 21 -8.26 -6.82 11.19
C LEU A 21 -7.58 -6.78 12.57
N ARG A 22 -6.24 -6.77 12.61
CA ARG A 22 -5.47 -6.68 13.85
C ARG A 22 -5.65 -5.35 14.55
N VAL A 23 -5.65 -4.25 13.79
CA VAL A 23 -5.90 -2.91 14.32
C VAL A 23 -7.34 -2.80 14.85
N ILE A 24 -8.34 -3.27 14.08
CA ILE A 24 -9.75 -3.33 14.50
C ILE A 24 -9.89 -4.12 15.80
N HIS A 25 -9.32 -5.30 15.86
CA HIS A 25 -9.36 -6.16 17.06
C HIS A 25 -8.82 -5.43 18.28
N GLU A 26 -7.66 -4.77 18.16
CA GLU A 26 -7.04 -4.05 19.27
C GLU A 26 -7.87 -2.82 19.68
N CYS A 27 -8.43 -2.09 18.73
CA CYS A 27 -9.35 -0.98 19.03
C CYS A 27 -10.56 -1.45 19.86
N ILE A 28 -11.18 -2.57 19.47
CA ILE A 28 -12.32 -3.15 20.20
C ILE A 28 -11.88 -3.64 21.60
N ARG A 29 -10.72 -4.30 21.69
CA ARG A 29 -10.16 -4.79 22.95
C ARG A 29 -9.88 -3.66 23.95
N ARG A 30 -9.49 -2.47 23.45
CA ARG A 30 -9.32 -1.23 24.24
C ARG A 30 -10.63 -0.53 24.58
N GLY A 31 -11.77 -1.07 24.18
CA GLY A 31 -13.08 -0.53 24.51
C GLY A 31 -13.55 0.60 23.58
N HIS A 32 -12.92 0.78 22.41
CA HIS A 32 -13.37 1.74 21.41
C HIS A 32 -14.61 1.24 20.69
N THR A 33 -15.48 2.16 20.27
CA THR A 33 -16.58 1.86 19.35
C THR A 33 -16.01 1.86 17.93
N VAL A 34 -16.09 0.72 17.26
CA VAL A 34 -15.53 0.55 15.92
C VAL A 34 -16.63 0.32 14.90
N ALA A 35 -16.54 1.02 13.78
CA ALA A 35 -17.37 0.85 12.60
C ALA A 35 -16.50 0.54 11.37
N ILE A 36 -17.04 -0.23 10.44
CA ILE A 36 -16.42 -0.51 9.15
C ILE A 36 -17.36 -0.12 8.02
N GLY A 37 -16.81 0.39 6.95
CA GLY A 37 -17.52 0.71 5.71
C GLY A 37 -16.61 0.56 4.51
N THR A 38 -17.17 0.68 3.30
CA THR A 38 -16.40 0.73 2.06
C THR A 38 -16.57 2.11 1.43
N SER A 39 -15.65 2.50 0.54
CA SER A 39 -15.76 3.76 -0.20
C SER A 39 -17.06 3.88 -1.00
N SER A 40 -17.62 2.76 -1.48
CA SER A 40 -18.90 2.73 -2.19
C SER A 40 -20.13 3.05 -1.30
N ASN A 41 -19.94 3.06 0.01
CA ASN A 41 -20.99 3.39 0.99
C ASN A 41 -20.95 4.84 1.49
N LEU A 42 -20.00 5.64 0.96
CA LEU A 42 -19.91 7.07 1.25
C LEU A 42 -21.04 7.82 0.51
N THR A 43 -21.63 8.79 1.17
CA THR A 43 -22.71 9.60 0.61
C THR A 43 -22.69 11.00 1.23
N ILE A 44 -23.28 11.97 0.55
CA ILE A 44 -23.49 13.31 1.05
C ILE A 44 -24.96 13.67 0.96
N ARG A 45 -25.50 14.26 2.02
CA ARG A 45 -26.88 14.75 2.08
C ARG A 45 -26.91 16.06 2.85
N GLY A 46 -27.41 17.12 2.20
CA GLY A 46 -27.49 18.43 2.85
C GLY A 46 -26.14 18.92 3.37
N SER A 47 -25.07 18.77 2.56
CA SER A 47 -23.67 19.11 2.91
C SER A 47 -23.07 18.27 4.06
N ILE A 48 -23.74 17.24 4.54
CA ILE A 48 -23.23 16.35 5.58
C ILE A 48 -22.73 15.05 4.92
N THR A 49 -21.45 14.78 5.04
CA THR A 49 -20.84 13.52 4.60
C THR A 49 -21.16 12.41 5.58
N GLN A 50 -21.75 11.34 5.08
CA GLN A 50 -22.22 10.19 5.83
C GLN A 50 -21.70 8.89 5.20
N ALA A 51 -21.74 7.81 5.97
CA ALA A 51 -21.47 6.47 5.45
C ALA A 51 -22.49 5.45 5.98
N TYR A 52 -22.83 4.49 5.15
CA TYR A 52 -23.49 3.27 5.61
C TYR A 52 -22.40 2.34 6.15
N VAL A 53 -22.37 2.20 7.47
CA VAL A 53 -21.34 1.45 8.20
C VAL A 53 -21.94 0.31 9.00
N ASP A 54 -21.14 -0.72 9.19
CA ASP A 54 -21.41 -1.85 10.06
C ASP A 54 -20.67 -1.60 11.39
N VAL A 55 -21.40 -1.22 12.43
CA VAL A 55 -20.87 -0.97 13.77
C VAL A 55 -20.75 -2.29 14.52
N PHE A 56 -19.56 -2.58 15.06
CA PHE A 56 -19.35 -3.78 15.88
C PHE A 56 -20.24 -3.76 17.12
N VAL A 57 -20.98 -4.85 17.31
CA VAL A 57 -21.78 -5.05 18.52
C VAL A 57 -20.85 -5.44 19.66
N LYS A 58 -20.98 -4.75 20.80
CA LYS A 58 -20.17 -5.05 21.99
C LYS A 58 -20.39 -6.48 22.44
N GLN A 59 -19.30 -7.23 22.62
CA GLN A 59 -19.29 -8.59 23.09
C GLN A 59 -18.69 -8.65 24.50
N ALA A 60 -19.20 -9.55 25.34
CA ALA A 60 -18.70 -9.72 26.71
C ALA A 60 -17.24 -10.24 26.73
N LYS A 61 -16.86 -11.03 25.72
CA LYS A 61 -15.51 -11.57 25.57
C LYS A 61 -15.07 -11.50 24.12
N ILE A 62 -13.89 -10.96 23.87
CA ILE A 62 -13.26 -10.90 22.54
C ILE A 62 -12.19 -11.97 22.48
N SER A 63 -12.24 -12.82 21.44
CA SER A 63 -11.26 -13.88 21.25
C SER A 63 -9.93 -13.31 20.78
N ASN A 64 -8.81 -13.75 21.36
CA ASN A 64 -7.46 -13.42 20.87
C ASN A 64 -7.09 -14.19 19.60
N ASN A 65 -7.86 -15.22 19.23
CA ASN A 65 -7.69 -15.89 17.95
C ASN A 65 -8.41 -15.13 16.85
N PHE A 66 -7.67 -14.58 15.89
CA PHE A 66 -8.22 -13.73 14.82
C PHE A 66 -9.23 -14.45 13.93
N LYS A 67 -9.06 -15.74 13.65
CA LYS A 67 -10.07 -16.53 12.89
C LYS A 67 -11.38 -16.61 13.66
N VAL A 68 -11.32 -16.84 14.99
CA VAL A 68 -12.52 -16.89 15.84
C VAL A 68 -13.15 -15.50 15.93
N PHE A 69 -12.35 -14.47 16.20
CA PHE A 69 -12.83 -13.09 16.24
C PHE A 69 -13.56 -12.70 14.94
N TYR A 70 -12.93 -12.94 13.79
CA TYR A 70 -13.53 -12.67 12.48
C TYR A 70 -14.87 -13.36 12.28
N LYS A 71 -14.95 -14.67 12.61
CA LYS A 71 -16.17 -15.48 12.43
C LYS A 71 -17.29 -15.12 13.40
N THR A 72 -16.95 -14.65 14.59
CA THR A 72 -17.93 -14.35 15.67
C THR A 72 -18.30 -12.88 15.72
N ALA A 73 -17.69 -12.02 14.92
CA ALA A 73 -18.00 -10.60 14.83
C ALA A 73 -19.48 -10.41 14.48
N LYS A 74 -20.14 -9.54 15.24
CA LYS A 74 -21.55 -9.16 15.01
C LYS A 74 -21.62 -7.67 14.73
N PHE A 75 -22.51 -7.30 13.83
CA PHE A 75 -22.63 -5.93 13.35
C PHE A 75 -24.06 -5.41 13.46
N LYS A 76 -24.16 -4.10 13.63
CA LYS A 76 -25.40 -3.35 13.45
C LYS A 76 -25.18 -2.36 12.31
N ARG A 77 -25.97 -2.48 11.26
CA ARG A 77 -25.94 -1.55 10.13
C ARG A 77 -26.53 -0.21 10.53
N CYS A 78 -25.79 0.87 10.28
CA CYS A 78 -26.19 2.23 10.58
C CYS A 78 -25.77 3.17 9.45
N GLN A 79 -26.53 4.25 9.25
CA GLN A 79 -26.10 5.41 8.49
C GLN A 79 -25.65 6.47 9.49
N LEU A 80 -24.36 6.86 9.44
CA LEU A 80 -23.77 7.77 10.41
C LEU A 80 -23.00 8.89 9.70
N PRO A 81 -23.04 10.13 10.23
CA PRO A 81 -22.17 11.20 9.75
C PRO A 81 -20.71 10.87 10.07
N LEU A 82 -19.81 11.10 9.12
CA LEU A 82 -18.38 10.84 9.30
C LEU A 82 -17.75 11.81 10.30
N SER A 83 -18.24 13.04 10.42
CA SER A 83 -17.84 14.02 11.45
C SER A 83 -18.14 13.56 12.89
N GLY A 84 -18.95 12.51 13.05
CA GLY A 84 -19.22 11.92 14.36
C GLY A 84 -18.19 10.87 14.83
N PHE A 85 -17.12 10.63 14.07
CA PHE A 85 -16.02 9.77 14.48
C PHE A 85 -14.81 10.60 14.95
N ASP A 86 -14.09 10.09 15.95
CA ASP A 86 -12.86 10.72 16.45
C ASP A 86 -11.67 10.43 15.50
N ALA A 87 -11.69 9.25 14.84
CA ALA A 87 -10.69 8.87 13.86
C ALA A 87 -11.29 8.03 12.73
N ILE A 88 -10.75 8.23 11.52
CA ILE A 88 -11.12 7.49 10.32
C ILE A 88 -9.85 6.92 9.68
N PHE A 89 -9.81 5.59 9.53
CA PHE A 89 -8.75 4.90 8.81
C PHE A 89 -9.17 4.63 7.38
N MET A 90 -8.42 5.17 6.40
CA MET A 90 -8.53 4.75 5.01
C MET A 90 -7.66 3.53 4.79
N ARG A 91 -8.30 2.38 4.55
CA ARG A 91 -7.66 1.06 4.49
C ARG A 91 -8.02 0.25 3.25
N GLU A 92 -8.51 0.89 2.19
CA GLU A 92 -8.59 0.28 0.87
C GLU A 92 -7.21 0.23 0.22
N ASP A 93 -6.99 -0.77 -0.63
CA ASP A 93 -5.74 -0.88 -1.38
C ASP A 93 -5.68 0.13 -2.54
N PRO A 94 -4.50 0.70 -2.84
CA PRO A 94 -4.34 1.59 -3.98
C PRO A 94 -4.55 0.85 -5.32
N PRO A 95 -4.99 1.55 -6.39
CA PRO A 95 -5.23 2.98 -6.43
C PRO A 95 -6.54 3.39 -5.76
N LEU A 96 -6.45 4.35 -4.82
CA LEU A 96 -7.61 4.89 -4.13
C LEU A 96 -8.43 5.76 -5.08
N ASN A 97 -9.74 5.70 -4.94
CA ASN A 97 -10.64 6.55 -5.70
C ASN A 97 -10.58 8.00 -5.19
N ASN A 98 -10.27 8.96 -6.07
CA ASN A 98 -10.17 10.37 -5.71
C ASN A 98 -11.48 10.95 -5.16
N ILE A 99 -12.64 10.46 -5.62
CA ILE A 99 -13.94 10.90 -5.10
C ILE A 99 -14.11 10.42 -3.65
N ALA A 100 -13.69 9.18 -3.35
CA ALA A 100 -13.70 8.69 -1.97
C ALA A 100 -12.80 9.53 -1.06
N LEU A 101 -11.60 9.92 -1.55
CA LEU A 101 -10.73 10.84 -0.81
C LEU A 101 -11.35 12.22 -0.61
N ASN A 102 -12.13 12.74 -1.58
CA ASN A 102 -12.84 14.01 -1.43
C ASN A 102 -13.95 13.93 -0.38
N PHE A 103 -14.68 12.80 -0.27
CA PHE A 103 -15.61 12.58 0.83
C PHE A 103 -14.92 12.66 2.20
N LEU A 104 -13.74 12.04 2.34
CA LEU A 104 -12.99 12.09 3.59
C LEU A 104 -12.42 13.50 3.86
N ASP A 105 -11.94 14.19 2.82
CA ASP A 105 -11.43 15.56 2.92
C ASP A 105 -12.47 16.54 3.47
N SER A 106 -13.76 16.32 3.16
CA SER A 106 -14.85 17.17 3.66
C SER A 106 -15.08 17.08 5.18
N VAL A 107 -14.43 16.14 5.87
CA VAL A 107 -14.56 15.94 7.33
C VAL A 107 -13.19 15.95 8.04
N LYS A 108 -12.12 16.37 7.38
CA LYS A 108 -10.77 16.35 7.95
C LYS A 108 -10.58 17.28 9.16
N ASP A 109 -11.39 18.31 9.25
CA ASP A 109 -11.36 19.24 10.38
C ASP A 109 -12.17 18.73 11.59
N ASP A 110 -13.05 17.73 11.38
CA ASP A 110 -13.90 17.13 12.42
C ASP A 110 -13.32 15.82 12.96
N ALA A 111 -12.62 15.06 12.12
CA ALA A 111 -12.11 13.73 12.45
C ALA A 111 -10.63 13.57 12.06
N PHE A 112 -9.84 12.90 12.90
CA PHE A 112 -8.46 12.59 12.57
C PHE A 112 -8.39 11.47 11.51
N ILE A 113 -7.91 11.79 10.31
CA ILE A 113 -7.85 10.83 9.20
C ILE A 113 -6.44 10.22 9.08
N ILE A 114 -6.37 8.90 9.03
CA ILE A 114 -5.14 8.13 8.94
C ILE A 114 -5.14 7.30 7.64
N ASN A 115 -4.22 7.50 6.74
CA ASN A 115 -3.23 8.58 6.69
C ASN A 115 -3.89 9.88 6.22
N ASP A 116 -3.14 11.00 6.26
CA ASP A 116 -3.61 12.30 5.75
C ASP A 116 -4.05 12.21 4.28
N ILE A 117 -5.09 12.96 3.93
CA ILE A 117 -5.71 12.89 2.59
C ILE A 117 -4.73 13.33 1.49
N ASN A 118 -3.93 14.36 1.75
CA ASN A 118 -2.96 14.84 0.76
C ASN A 118 -1.82 13.84 0.60
N GLY A 119 -1.36 13.24 1.71
CA GLY A 119 -0.41 12.14 1.68
C GLY A 119 -0.92 10.94 0.88
N LEU A 120 -2.18 10.54 1.11
CA LEU A 120 -2.82 9.46 0.34
C LEU A 120 -2.92 9.80 -1.15
N ARG A 121 -3.25 11.04 -1.53
CA ARG A 121 -3.30 11.49 -2.94
C ARG A 121 -1.93 11.38 -3.61
N VAL A 122 -0.88 11.83 -2.93
CA VAL A 122 0.50 11.84 -3.47
C VAL A 122 1.06 10.41 -3.55
N ALA A 123 0.81 9.58 -2.54
CA ALA A 123 1.31 8.21 -2.47
C ALA A 123 0.40 7.16 -3.13
N ASN A 124 -0.62 7.58 -3.87
CA ASN A 124 -1.63 6.69 -4.47
C ASN A 124 -1.10 5.81 -5.62
N ASN A 125 0.17 5.94 -5.96
CA ASN A 125 0.82 5.15 -7.01
C ASN A 125 2.32 5.00 -6.77
N LYS A 126 2.98 4.14 -7.56
CA LYS A 126 4.40 3.79 -7.41
C LYS A 126 5.38 4.94 -7.71
N LEU A 127 4.93 6.04 -8.31
CA LEU A 127 5.78 7.20 -8.56
C LEU A 127 6.28 7.82 -7.24
N TYR A 128 5.47 7.71 -6.18
CA TYR A 128 5.85 8.23 -4.86
C TYR A 128 7.19 7.65 -4.38
N THR A 129 7.45 6.37 -4.62
CA THR A 129 8.72 5.73 -4.25
C THR A 129 9.93 6.41 -4.93
N ALA A 130 9.76 6.87 -6.17
CA ALA A 130 10.81 7.58 -6.93
C ALA A 130 10.95 9.07 -6.53
N SER A 131 10.07 9.59 -5.67
CA SER A 131 10.09 11.01 -5.26
C SER A 131 10.99 11.30 -4.06
N PHE A 132 11.60 10.29 -3.45
CA PHE A 132 12.59 10.49 -2.40
C PHE A 132 13.89 10.99 -3.02
N ASN A 133 14.43 12.11 -2.49
CA ASN A 133 15.69 12.66 -2.97
C ASN A 133 16.87 11.86 -2.39
N ASP A 134 17.38 10.93 -3.19
CA ASP A 134 18.53 10.07 -2.89
C ASP A 134 19.57 10.24 -4.00
N GLU A 135 20.35 11.31 -3.91
CA GLU A 135 21.32 11.70 -4.95
C GLU A 135 22.36 10.63 -5.25
N GLN A 136 22.65 9.76 -4.28
CA GLN A 136 23.63 8.68 -4.43
C GLN A 136 22.98 7.35 -4.84
N ASN A 137 21.65 7.29 -4.97
CA ASN A 137 20.88 6.07 -5.19
C ASN A 137 21.22 4.96 -4.16
N SER A 138 21.51 5.35 -2.94
CA SER A 138 21.89 4.41 -1.88
C SER A 138 20.72 3.56 -1.41
N PHE A 139 19.52 4.15 -1.36
CA PHE A 139 18.30 3.51 -0.86
C PHE A 139 17.23 3.35 -1.93
N ILE A 140 17.21 4.21 -2.96
CA ILE A 140 16.20 4.19 -4.01
C ILE A 140 16.83 3.63 -5.30
N PRO A 141 16.30 2.54 -5.87
CA PRO A 141 16.78 2.05 -7.15
C PRO A 141 16.60 3.10 -8.24
N VAL A 142 17.54 3.20 -9.17
CA VAL A 142 17.42 4.11 -10.33
C VAL A 142 16.10 3.85 -11.04
N THR A 143 15.25 4.87 -11.09
CA THR A 143 13.87 4.76 -11.53
C THR A 143 13.54 5.79 -12.59
N HIS A 144 12.96 5.34 -13.68
CA HIS A 144 12.47 6.16 -14.78
C HIS A 144 10.97 5.93 -14.94
N ALA A 145 10.18 7.00 -14.90
CA ALA A 145 8.74 6.95 -15.12
C ALA A 145 8.39 7.79 -16.36
N SER A 146 7.77 7.18 -17.37
CA SER A 146 7.48 7.88 -18.62
C SER A 146 6.36 7.21 -19.42
N LYS A 147 5.78 7.97 -20.36
CA LYS A 147 5.00 7.50 -21.52
C LYS A 147 5.79 7.62 -22.83
N ASN A 148 6.98 8.22 -22.80
CA ASN A 148 7.78 8.43 -23.98
C ASN A 148 8.56 7.16 -24.30
N ARG A 149 8.21 6.49 -25.42
CA ARG A 149 8.84 5.25 -25.87
C ARG A 149 10.31 5.40 -26.15
N GLU A 150 10.67 6.42 -26.92
CA GLU A 150 12.07 6.66 -27.35
C GLU A 150 12.95 6.83 -26.11
N TYR A 151 12.46 7.58 -25.12
CA TYR A 151 13.15 7.74 -23.87
C TYR A 151 13.33 6.41 -23.14
N LEU A 152 12.28 5.61 -22.98
CA LEU A 152 12.37 4.31 -22.29
C LEU A 152 13.25 3.30 -23.02
N GLU A 153 13.20 3.26 -24.37
CA GLU A 153 14.11 2.44 -25.16
C GLU A 153 15.57 2.88 -24.99
N LYS A 154 15.82 4.20 -24.97
CA LYS A 154 17.16 4.74 -24.73
C LYS A 154 17.66 4.33 -23.35
N VAL A 155 16.83 4.48 -22.31
CA VAL A 155 17.17 4.06 -20.94
C VAL A 155 17.56 2.58 -20.91
N LEU A 156 16.75 1.68 -21.51
CA LEU A 156 17.06 0.25 -21.53
C LEU A 156 18.38 -0.05 -22.27
N ARG A 157 18.66 0.64 -23.38
CA ARG A 157 19.92 0.45 -24.12
C ARG A 157 21.16 0.93 -23.37
N GLU A 158 21.02 2.03 -22.62
CA GLU A 158 22.11 2.68 -21.89
C GLU A 158 22.29 2.18 -20.47
N CYS A 159 21.33 1.38 -19.92
CA CYS A 159 21.43 0.87 -18.57
C CYS A 159 22.73 0.07 -18.36
N LYS A 160 23.28 0.16 -17.16
CA LYS A 160 24.52 -0.54 -16.77
C LYS A 160 24.33 -2.04 -16.61
N HIS A 161 23.12 -2.47 -16.29
CA HIS A 161 22.75 -3.85 -15.99
C HIS A 161 22.09 -4.50 -17.20
N ASP A 162 22.18 -5.83 -17.31
CA ASP A 162 21.54 -6.59 -18.37
C ASP A 162 20.04 -6.69 -18.24
N LYS A 163 19.50 -6.35 -17.06
CA LYS A 163 18.08 -6.47 -16.70
C LYS A 163 17.56 -5.18 -16.06
N MET A 164 16.32 -4.86 -16.34
CA MET A 164 15.54 -3.85 -15.65
C MET A 164 14.15 -4.41 -15.31
N ILE A 165 13.42 -3.71 -14.46
CA ILE A 165 12.03 -4.01 -14.11
C ILE A 165 11.11 -3.02 -14.81
N LEU A 166 10.19 -3.52 -15.63
CA LEU A 166 9.06 -2.76 -16.16
C LEU A 166 7.85 -3.03 -15.29
N LYS A 167 7.19 -1.98 -14.82
CA LYS A 167 5.96 -2.09 -14.02
C LYS A 167 4.99 -0.94 -14.29
N PRO A 168 3.67 -1.18 -14.26
CA PRO A 168 2.68 -0.12 -14.36
C PRO A 168 2.78 0.80 -13.13
N LEU A 169 2.39 2.06 -13.30
CA LEU A 169 2.35 3.03 -12.21
C LEU A 169 1.34 2.62 -11.14
N ASN A 170 0.18 2.17 -11.58
CA ASN A 170 -0.92 1.71 -10.75
C ASN A 170 -0.92 0.19 -10.59
N GLY A 171 -1.46 -0.31 -9.50
CA GLY A 171 -1.60 -1.73 -9.21
C GLY A 171 -0.89 -2.15 -7.92
N HIS A 172 -1.28 -3.31 -7.44
CA HIS A 172 -0.78 -3.91 -6.20
C HIS A 172 -0.49 -5.41 -6.40
N GLY A 173 0.13 -6.07 -5.42
CA GLY A 173 0.36 -7.51 -5.44
C GLY A 173 1.32 -7.99 -6.55
N GLY A 174 2.20 -7.13 -7.07
CA GLY A 174 3.15 -7.48 -8.13
C GLY A 174 2.51 -7.66 -9.52
N SER A 175 1.23 -7.30 -9.70
CA SER A 175 0.57 -7.39 -11.00
C SER A 175 1.25 -6.49 -12.03
N GLY A 176 1.57 -7.06 -13.20
CA GLY A 176 2.22 -6.33 -14.30
C GLY A 176 3.69 -6.02 -14.09
N VAL A 177 4.34 -6.61 -13.09
CA VAL A 177 5.81 -6.49 -12.91
C VAL A 177 6.50 -7.50 -13.82
N ILE A 178 7.37 -7.00 -14.70
CA ILE A 178 8.04 -7.79 -15.75
C ILE A 178 9.53 -7.49 -15.70
N VAL A 179 10.36 -8.54 -15.70
CA VAL A 179 11.80 -8.42 -15.93
C VAL A 179 12.02 -8.24 -17.43
N VAL A 180 12.69 -7.18 -17.82
CA VAL A 180 13.07 -6.91 -19.22
C VAL A 180 14.57 -7.00 -19.37
N GLU A 181 15.01 -7.75 -20.38
CA GLU A 181 16.43 -7.92 -20.70
C GLU A 181 16.86 -6.91 -21.77
N LYS A 182 18.04 -6.33 -21.60
CA LYS A 182 18.60 -5.36 -22.56
C LYS A 182 18.68 -5.91 -24.00
N LYS A 183 18.94 -7.19 -24.15
CA LYS A 183 19.02 -7.86 -25.48
C LYS A 183 17.65 -8.08 -26.13
N ALA A 184 16.52 -7.99 -25.37
CA ALA A 184 15.18 -8.30 -25.86
C ALA A 184 14.40 -7.02 -26.24
N ILE A 185 15.04 -6.08 -26.94
CA ILE A 185 14.48 -4.76 -27.25
C ILE A 185 13.18 -4.82 -28.10
N SER A 186 13.03 -5.80 -28.97
CA SER A 186 11.81 -5.98 -29.76
C SER A 186 10.62 -6.37 -28.89
N SER A 187 10.82 -7.30 -27.96
CA SER A 187 9.79 -7.69 -26.97
C SER A 187 9.45 -6.53 -26.03
N PHE A 188 10.46 -5.74 -25.67
CA PHE A 188 10.25 -4.54 -24.86
C PHE A 188 9.35 -3.51 -25.55
N ARG A 189 9.53 -3.30 -26.86
CA ARG A 189 8.65 -2.44 -27.66
C ARG A 189 7.20 -2.89 -27.62
N SER A 190 6.97 -4.18 -27.80
CA SER A 190 5.62 -4.75 -27.73
C SER A 190 4.98 -4.57 -26.36
N LEU A 191 5.77 -4.69 -25.27
CA LEU A 191 5.30 -4.39 -23.92
C LEU A 191 4.97 -2.91 -23.75
N LEU A 192 5.79 -1.99 -24.26
CA LEU A 192 5.49 -0.56 -24.23
C LEU A 192 4.22 -0.24 -25.00
N ASP A 193 4.00 -0.89 -26.15
CA ASP A 193 2.74 -0.73 -26.92
C ASP A 193 1.53 -1.12 -26.09
N PHE A 194 1.63 -2.24 -25.39
CA PHE A 194 0.54 -2.72 -24.53
C PHE A 194 0.21 -1.74 -23.39
N TYR A 195 1.25 -1.21 -22.72
CA TYR A 195 1.04 -0.34 -21.54
C TYR A 195 0.74 1.12 -21.90
N ILE A 196 1.40 1.67 -22.91
CA ILE A 196 1.39 3.10 -23.21
C ILE A 196 0.37 3.46 -24.28
N SER A 197 0.16 2.58 -25.29
CA SER A 197 -0.67 2.89 -26.47
C SER A 197 -2.03 2.23 -26.48
N GLY A 198 -2.28 1.27 -25.58
CA GLY A 198 -3.57 0.60 -25.43
C GLY A 198 -4.65 1.52 -24.80
N GLU A 199 -5.79 0.95 -24.47
CA GLU A 199 -6.91 1.68 -23.83
C GLU A 199 -6.50 2.40 -22.54
N LYS A 200 -5.48 1.90 -21.85
CA LYS A 200 -5.02 2.45 -20.57
C LYS A 200 -4.20 3.72 -20.70
N GLN A 201 -3.40 3.86 -21.76
CA GLN A 201 -2.52 5.01 -22.01
C GLN A 201 -1.79 5.54 -20.76
N ASP A 202 -1.29 4.63 -19.92
CA ASP A 202 -0.72 4.95 -18.62
C ASP A 202 0.79 5.18 -18.65
N TYR A 203 1.30 5.87 -17.65
CA TYR A 203 2.73 5.89 -17.36
C TYR A 203 3.21 4.51 -16.95
N VAL A 204 4.45 4.19 -17.32
CA VAL A 204 5.16 3.01 -16.84
C VAL A 204 6.42 3.42 -16.10
N ILE A 205 6.86 2.55 -15.20
CA ILE A 205 8.13 2.65 -14.51
C ILE A 205 9.08 1.63 -15.14
N LEU A 206 10.26 2.11 -15.52
CA LEU A 206 11.41 1.28 -15.85
C LEU A 206 12.45 1.51 -14.75
N GLN A 207 12.73 0.48 -13.96
CA GLN A 207 13.53 0.56 -12.74
C GLN A 207 14.69 -0.42 -12.79
N GLU A 208 15.80 -0.03 -12.20
CA GLU A 208 16.95 -0.90 -11.96
C GLU A 208 16.50 -2.23 -11.32
N TYR A 209 17.03 -3.34 -11.84
CA TYR A 209 16.86 -4.63 -11.19
C TYR A 209 17.70 -4.69 -9.92
N VAL A 210 17.07 -4.95 -8.80
CA VAL A 210 17.74 -5.10 -7.51
C VAL A 210 18.08 -6.59 -7.32
N GLU A 211 19.36 -6.89 -7.21
CA GLU A 211 19.83 -8.26 -6.94
C GLU A 211 19.26 -8.80 -5.64
N GLY A 212 18.94 -10.09 -5.62
CA GLY A 212 18.29 -10.74 -4.48
C GLY A 212 16.75 -10.68 -4.51
N ALA A 213 16.15 -10.07 -5.53
CA ALA A 213 14.70 -10.03 -5.70
C ALA A 213 14.06 -11.43 -5.77
N GLU A 214 14.78 -12.42 -6.30
CA GLU A 214 14.37 -13.82 -6.36
C GLU A 214 14.30 -14.49 -4.98
N GLN A 215 14.94 -13.91 -3.96
CA GLN A 215 14.89 -14.38 -2.56
C GLN A 215 13.73 -13.78 -1.77
N GLY A 216 12.94 -12.91 -2.42
CA GLY A 216 11.83 -12.20 -1.85
C GLY A 216 12.16 -10.81 -1.36
N ASP A 217 11.26 -10.25 -0.58
CA ASP A 217 11.36 -8.91 -0.04
C ASP A 217 11.11 -8.89 1.48
N VAL A 218 11.42 -7.75 2.09
CA VAL A 218 11.11 -7.47 3.48
C VAL A 218 10.00 -6.43 3.53
N ARG A 219 8.83 -6.80 4.07
CA ARG A 219 7.77 -5.85 4.44
C ARG A 219 8.09 -5.28 5.81
N ILE A 220 8.31 -3.97 5.89
CA ILE A 220 8.51 -3.22 7.13
C ILE A 220 7.27 -2.37 7.39
N LEU A 221 6.68 -2.50 8.57
CA LEU A 221 5.62 -1.61 9.03
C LEU A 221 6.25 -0.42 9.77
N MET A 222 5.83 0.77 9.39
CA MET A 222 6.27 2.02 10.01
C MET A 222 5.08 2.76 10.61
N LEU A 223 5.30 3.34 11.77
CA LEU A 223 4.36 4.22 12.46
C LEU A 223 5.08 5.52 12.80
N ASN A 224 4.51 6.63 12.35
CA ASN A 224 5.08 7.97 12.57
C ASN A 224 6.58 8.05 12.21
N GLY A 225 6.94 7.51 11.05
CA GLY A 225 8.30 7.51 10.52
C GLY A 225 9.26 6.48 11.16
N VAL A 226 8.80 5.69 12.15
CA VAL A 226 9.62 4.73 12.88
C VAL A 226 9.19 3.29 12.56
N PRO A 227 10.11 2.35 12.28
CA PRO A 227 9.77 0.96 12.05
C PRO A 227 9.27 0.29 13.34
N ILE A 228 8.11 -0.38 13.27
CA ILE A 228 7.47 -1.07 14.40
C ILE A 228 7.47 -2.59 14.25
N GLY A 229 7.79 -3.11 13.08
CA GLY A 229 7.87 -4.55 12.83
C GLY A 229 8.25 -4.86 11.40
N ALA A 230 8.77 -6.07 11.17
CA ALA A 230 9.14 -6.52 9.84
C ALA A 230 8.89 -8.02 9.66
N MET A 231 8.64 -8.42 8.41
CA MET A 231 8.55 -9.81 8.00
C MET A 231 9.23 -9.99 6.64
N LYS A 232 9.92 -11.08 6.45
CA LYS A 232 10.42 -11.50 5.13
C LYS A 232 9.29 -12.23 4.40
N ARG A 233 9.02 -11.84 3.16
CA ARG A 233 8.13 -12.55 2.26
C ARG A 233 9.00 -13.31 1.27
N ILE A 234 8.72 -14.60 1.12
CA ILE A 234 9.51 -15.53 0.29
C ILE A 234 8.59 -16.01 -0.83
N PRO A 235 8.98 -15.84 -2.11
CA PRO A 235 8.20 -16.29 -3.25
C PRO A 235 7.93 -17.81 -3.19
N ALA A 236 6.83 -18.24 -3.82
CA ALA A 236 6.64 -19.65 -4.12
C ALA A 236 7.67 -20.12 -5.18
N GLU A 237 7.94 -21.41 -5.23
CA GLU A 237 8.87 -21.97 -6.22
C GLU A 237 8.44 -21.63 -7.67
N GLY A 238 9.35 -21.08 -8.46
CA GLY A 238 9.09 -20.62 -9.82
C GLY A 238 8.37 -19.27 -9.95
N GLU A 239 8.09 -18.58 -8.86
CA GLU A 239 7.45 -17.25 -8.84
C GLU A 239 8.50 -16.18 -8.44
N LEU A 240 8.44 -15.01 -9.08
CA LEU A 240 9.28 -13.86 -8.71
C LEU A 240 8.60 -12.97 -7.66
N ARG A 241 7.28 -13.06 -7.53
CA ARG A 241 6.50 -12.22 -6.61
C ARG A 241 6.43 -12.86 -5.24
N ALA A 242 6.88 -12.13 -4.22
CA ALA A 242 6.90 -12.59 -2.83
C ALA A 242 5.57 -12.37 -2.07
N ASN A 243 4.54 -11.88 -2.75
CA ASN A 243 3.26 -11.57 -2.13
C ASN A 243 2.57 -12.83 -1.59
N VAL A 244 2.02 -12.75 -0.39
CA VAL A 244 1.28 -13.89 0.21
C VAL A 244 0.08 -14.30 -0.65
N SER A 245 -0.56 -13.34 -1.31
CA SER A 245 -1.68 -13.60 -2.24
C SER A 245 -1.30 -14.42 -3.46
N THR A 246 -0.02 -14.51 -3.81
CA THR A 246 0.51 -15.33 -4.91
C THR A 246 1.14 -16.64 -4.42
N GLY A 247 0.84 -17.05 -3.19
CA GLY A 247 1.35 -18.31 -2.61
C GLY A 247 2.68 -18.18 -1.88
N GLY A 248 3.21 -16.97 -1.73
CA GLY A 248 4.41 -16.71 -0.95
C GLY A 248 4.25 -17.06 0.53
N SER A 249 5.34 -17.40 1.18
CA SER A 249 5.40 -17.64 2.61
C SER A 249 5.97 -16.45 3.36
N VAL A 250 5.74 -16.40 4.68
CA VAL A 250 6.24 -15.33 5.54
C VAL A 250 7.13 -15.89 6.64
N ALA A 251 8.22 -15.20 6.93
CA ALA A 251 9.11 -15.51 8.01
C ALA A 251 9.35 -14.26 8.87
N LYS A 252 9.65 -14.48 10.17
CA LYS A 252 10.06 -13.40 11.06
C LYS A 252 11.36 -12.79 10.55
N HIS A 253 11.43 -11.45 10.55
CA HIS A 253 12.62 -10.72 10.13
C HIS A 253 13.06 -9.73 11.21
N THR A 254 14.38 -9.64 11.42
CA THR A 254 14.99 -8.62 12.27
C THR A 254 15.72 -7.65 11.36
N LEU A 255 15.39 -6.36 11.46
CA LEU A 255 15.96 -5.32 10.59
C LEU A 255 17.47 -5.29 10.62
N THR A 256 18.09 -5.31 9.47
CA THR A 256 19.52 -5.09 9.28
C THR A 256 19.90 -3.63 9.57
N LYS A 257 21.19 -3.32 9.53
CA LYS A 257 21.69 -1.94 9.69
C LYS A 257 21.25 -1.08 8.50
N GLU A 258 21.32 -1.63 7.30
CA GLU A 258 20.96 -0.98 6.05
C GLU A 258 19.45 -0.67 6.01
N GLU A 259 18.61 -1.61 6.41
CA GLU A 259 17.16 -1.43 6.50
C GLU A 259 16.77 -0.37 7.56
N LYS A 260 17.47 -0.32 8.69
CA LYS A 260 17.30 0.73 9.69
C LYS A 260 17.71 2.10 9.15
N ALA A 261 18.84 2.19 8.43
CA ALA A 261 19.29 3.42 7.79
C ALA A 261 18.30 3.90 6.73
N LEU A 262 17.77 2.99 5.90
CA LEU A 262 16.68 3.29 4.97
C LEU A 262 15.45 3.86 5.69
N CYS A 263 14.98 3.22 6.77
CA CYS A 263 13.83 3.72 7.54
C CYS A 263 14.09 5.13 8.11
N GLN A 264 15.30 5.38 8.60
CA GLN A 264 15.69 6.71 9.10
C GLN A 264 15.73 7.76 7.98
N PHE A 265 16.16 7.38 6.78
CA PHE A 265 16.21 8.26 5.63
C PHE A 265 14.81 8.65 5.13
N ILE A 266 13.87 7.68 4.98
CA ILE A 266 12.54 7.96 4.43
C ILE A 266 11.54 8.45 5.47
N GLY A 267 11.73 8.12 6.75
CA GLY A 267 10.78 8.40 7.84
C GLY A 267 10.34 9.86 7.93
N PRO A 268 11.26 10.84 7.92
CA PRO A 268 10.91 12.27 8.00
C PRO A 268 10.00 12.72 6.86
N LYS A 269 10.26 12.27 5.61
CA LYS A 269 9.42 12.59 4.46
C LYS A 269 8.03 11.97 4.59
N LEU A 270 7.93 10.71 5.01
CA LEU A 270 6.65 10.05 5.23
C LEU A 270 5.77 10.84 6.21
N VAL A 271 6.35 11.27 7.34
CA VAL A 271 5.63 12.05 8.36
C VAL A 271 5.24 13.43 7.83
N ASN A 272 6.15 14.12 7.14
CA ASN A 272 5.88 15.42 6.54
C ASN A 272 4.75 15.36 5.51
N ASP A 273 4.67 14.26 4.76
CA ASP A 273 3.61 14.03 3.78
C ASP A 273 2.31 13.47 4.43
N GLY A 274 2.24 13.36 5.76
CA GLY A 274 1.07 12.87 6.48
C GLY A 274 0.85 11.35 6.40
N LEU A 275 1.89 10.61 5.99
CA LEU A 275 1.85 9.15 5.89
C LEU A 275 2.32 8.52 7.21
N PHE A 276 1.45 8.47 8.20
CA PHE A 276 1.78 8.05 9.57
C PHE A 276 1.85 6.54 9.74
N PHE A 277 1.00 5.78 9.03
CA PHE A 277 0.95 4.32 9.11
C PHE A 277 1.16 3.71 7.72
N VAL A 278 2.33 3.15 7.49
CA VAL A 278 2.80 2.69 6.17
C VAL A 278 3.40 1.30 6.24
N GLY A 279 3.25 0.55 5.16
CA GLY A 279 4.06 -0.62 4.87
C GLY A 279 5.01 -0.29 3.73
N ILE A 280 6.30 -0.57 3.91
CA ILE A 280 7.30 -0.45 2.85
C ILE A 280 7.82 -1.82 2.45
N ASP A 281 8.15 -1.97 1.17
CA ASP A 281 8.77 -3.17 0.64
C ASP A 281 10.23 -2.89 0.30
N VAL A 282 11.12 -3.73 0.81
CA VAL A 282 12.56 -3.55 0.75
C VAL A 282 13.21 -4.82 0.18
N ILE A 283 14.09 -4.66 -0.81
CA ILE A 283 14.94 -5.73 -1.33
C ILE A 283 16.39 -5.27 -1.19
N ASN A 284 17.21 -6.06 -0.52
CA ASN A 284 18.64 -5.80 -0.36
C ASN A 284 18.95 -4.33 0.04
N GLY A 285 18.22 -3.80 1.04
CA GLY A 285 18.38 -2.43 1.53
C GLY A 285 17.82 -1.33 0.62
N LYS A 286 17.21 -1.68 -0.51
CA LYS A 286 16.58 -0.72 -1.43
C LYS A 286 15.07 -0.66 -1.26
N LEU A 287 14.50 0.54 -1.27
CA LEU A 287 13.06 0.78 -1.21
C LEU A 287 12.40 0.45 -2.56
N ILE A 288 11.53 -0.51 -2.57
CA ILE A 288 10.83 -0.97 -3.79
C ILE A 288 9.44 -0.36 -3.91
N GLU A 289 8.73 -0.26 -2.79
CA GLU A 289 7.35 0.27 -2.74
C GLU A 289 7.03 0.87 -1.36
N VAL A 290 6.17 1.87 -1.36
CA VAL A 290 5.55 2.46 -0.17
C VAL A 290 4.06 2.22 -0.24
#